data_1479f2958d474baf01c4f3121704eb6a
#
_entry.id   1479f2958d474baf01c4f3121704eb6a
#
_cell.length_a   1.000
_cell.length_b   1.000
_cell.length_c   1.000
_cell.angle_alpha   90.00
_cell.angle_beta   90.00
_cell.angle_gamma   90.00
#
_symmetry.space_group_name_H-M   'P 1'
#
loop_
_entity.id
_entity.type
_entity.pdbx_description
1 polymer ?
#
loop_
_entity_poly.entity_id
_entity_poly.type
_entity_poly.pdbx_seq_one_letter_code
_entity_poly.pdbx_strand_id
1 'polypeptide(L)'
;MPLLENLYNILGQDKRTKKMQIKLIPFVKGSLSFFNNYTNIELNNKLIIADVYDLGEDNLKYGMYLFIDLFWDKIKNNREIKKAIYLDEVWRLIGVTSNKDVASFIYKIFKTIRKYGGSSIAITQDISDLFSLDEGTYGKSILNNSSNKIFFALEEENILILSKYTNLSEKEKIEIKSFKRGECLMFVGEEHILSKIDVADFEKGIII
;
A
#
# COMPACT_ATOMS: atom_id res chain seq x y z
N MET A 1 23.64 16.04 5.34
CA MET A 1 22.26 16.27 4.85
C MET A 1 21.50 17.04 5.92
N PRO A 2 20.72 18.09 5.63
CA PRO A 2 19.98 18.82 6.67
C PRO A 2 18.83 17.97 7.25
N LEU A 3 18.55 18.14 8.53
CA LEU A 3 17.41 17.55 9.23
C LEU A 3 16.22 18.53 9.25
N LEU A 4 15.02 18.04 9.63
CA LEU A 4 13.84 18.89 9.82
C LEU A 4 14.07 20.00 10.86
N GLU A 5 14.90 19.74 11.86
CA GLU A 5 15.30 20.74 12.85
C GLU A 5 16.01 21.96 12.21
N ASN A 6 16.84 21.77 11.21
CA ASN A 6 17.48 22.86 10.51
C ASN A 6 16.44 23.76 9.83
N LEU A 7 15.45 23.15 9.17
CA LEU A 7 14.34 23.89 8.56
C LEU A 7 13.50 24.61 9.62
N TYR A 8 13.20 23.94 10.74
CA TYR A 8 12.46 24.51 11.87
C TYR A 8 13.14 25.77 12.40
N ASN A 9 14.47 25.74 12.56
CA ASN A 9 15.25 26.87 13.04
C ASN A 9 15.26 28.04 12.06
N ILE A 10 15.40 27.77 10.76
CA ILE A 10 15.35 28.81 9.71
C ILE A 10 13.96 29.47 9.67
N LEU A 11 12.88 28.68 9.69
CA LEU A 11 11.52 29.21 9.67
C LEU A 11 11.19 30.06 10.92
N GLY A 12 11.89 29.82 12.02
CA GLY A 12 11.73 30.62 13.25
C GLY A 12 12.32 32.02 13.19
N GLN A 13 13.18 32.31 12.23
CA GLN A 13 13.85 33.61 12.09
C GLN A 13 12.96 34.70 11.46
N ASP A 14 11.92 34.31 10.71
CA ASP A 14 11.00 35.25 10.07
C ASP A 14 9.57 35.10 10.61
N LYS A 15 8.96 36.23 11.01
CA LYS A 15 7.58 36.25 11.50
C LYS A 15 6.56 35.73 10.49
N ARG A 16 6.81 35.87 9.18
CA ARG A 16 5.93 35.41 8.09
C ARG A 16 5.87 33.88 8.01
N THR A 17 6.93 33.20 8.37
CA THR A 17 7.05 31.72 8.32
C THR A 17 6.71 31.04 9.64
N LYS A 18 6.36 31.80 10.67
CA LYS A 18 6.07 31.28 12.03
C LYS A 18 4.97 30.22 12.05
N LYS A 19 3.93 30.36 11.22
CA LYS A 19 2.85 29.36 11.08
C LYS A 19 3.37 28.03 10.53
N MET A 20 4.34 28.07 9.62
CA MET A 20 4.98 26.85 9.08
C MET A 20 5.86 26.20 10.11
N GLN A 21 6.63 27.00 10.86
CA GLN A 21 7.45 26.53 11.98
C GLN A 21 6.62 25.74 13.01
N ILE A 22 5.45 26.29 13.40
CA ILE A 22 4.56 25.63 14.37
C ILE A 22 4.13 24.23 13.86
N LYS A 23 3.84 24.08 12.58
CA LYS A 23 3.46 22.77 11.99
C LYS A 23 4.58 21.73 12.05
N LEU A 24 5.84 22.14 12.18
CA LEU A 24 6.97 21.23 12.30
C LEU A 24 7.23 20.78 13.75
N ILE A 25 6.62 21.41 14.75
CA ILE A 25 6.85 21.07 16.17
C ILE A 25 6.67 19.56 16.45
N PRO A 26 5.59 18.89 15.97
CA PRO A 26 5.42 17.46 16.22
C PRO A 26 6.60 16.62 15.73
N PHE A 27 7.21 16.99 14.60
CA PHE A 27 8.31 16.27 13.97
C PHE A 27 9.70 16.62 14.51
N VAL A 28 9.87 17.75 15.23
CA VAL A 28 11.17 18.19 15.74
C VAL A 28 11.27 18.01 17.25
N LYS A 29 10.19 18.30 17.99
CA LYS A 29 10.15 18.31 19.46
C LYS A 29 9.00 17.49 20.06
N GLY A 30 8.12 16.95 19.23
CA GLY A 30 6.92 16.20 19.64
C GLY A 30 7.04 14.70 19.43
N SER A 31 5.88 14.03 19.42
CA SER A 31 5.75 12.56 19.32
C SER A 31 6.31 11.96 18.03
N LEU A 32 6.47 12.75 16.97
CA LEU A 32 7.04 12.34 15.68
C LEU A 32 8.53 12.69 15.53
N SER A 33 9.21 13.12 16.60
CA SER A 33 10.62 13.56 16.56
C SER A 33 11.59 12.45 16.17
N PHE A 34 11.20 11.18 16.30
CA PHE A 34 11.99 10.04 15.82
C PHE A 34 12.19 10.04 14.30
N PHE A 35 11.33 10.73 13.52
CA PHE A 35 11.56 10.96 12.10
C PHE A 35 12.61 12.05 11.80
N ASN A 36 13.03 12.83 12.79
CA ASN A 36 14.03 13.88 12.65
C ASN A 36 15.46 13.35 12.87
N ASN A 37 15.80 12.26 12.22
CA ASN A 37 17.09 11.61 12.29
C ASN A 37 17.68 11.40 10.90
N TYR A 38 18.99 11.13 10.83
CA TYR A 38 19.61 10.69 9.59
C TYR A 38 19.09 9.32 9.19
N THR A 39 18.89 9.13 7.89
CA THR A 39 18.49 7.83 7.34
C THR A 39 19.58 6.81 7.65
N ASN A 40 19.22 5.75 8.37
CA ASN A 40 20.08 4.64 8.76
C ASN A 40 19.67 3.31 8.08
N ILE A 41 18.83 3.40 7.04
CA ILE A 41 18.30 2.24 6.33
C ILE A 41 19.13 2.00 5.08
N GLU A 42 19.67 0.79 4.95
CA GLU A 42 20.34 0.34 3.73
C GLU A 42 19.33 -0.32 2.78
N LEU A 43 19.13 0.30 1.62
CA LEU A 43 18.21 -0.18 0.60
C LEU A 43 18.90 -0.94 -0.54
N ASN A 44 20.06 -1.55 -0.30
CA ASN A 44 20.86 -2.19 -1.34
C ASN A 44 20.53 -3.67 -1.54
N ASN A 45 19.71 -4.24 -0.67
CA ASN A 45 19.29 -5.63 -0.73
C ASN A 45 18.27 -5.88 -1.84
N LYS A 46 18.25 -7.13 -2.36
CA LYS A 46 17.25 -7.57 -3.33
C LYS A 46 15.85 -7.70 -2.75
N LEU A 47 15.76 -8.08 -1.46
CA LEU A 47 14.53 -8.14 -0.68
C LEU A 47 14.66 -7.16 0.49
N ILE A 48 13.71 -6.27 0.61
CA ILE A 48 13.62 -5.28 1.69
C ILE A 48 12.23 -5.38 2.28
N ILE A 49 12.15 -5.61 3.58
CA ILE A 49 10.89 -5.70 4.32
C ILE A 49 10.90 -4.54 5.31
N ALA A 50 9.88 -3.70 5.27
CA ALA A 50 9.64 -2.66 6.26
C ALA A 50 8.50 -3.11 7.17
N ASP A 51 8.84 -3.49 8.38
CA ASP A 51 7.87 -3.72 9.44
C ASP A 51 7.61 -2.38 10.15
N VAL A 52 6.35 -1.99 10.22
CA VAL A 52 5.90 -0.73 10.81
C VAL A 52 5.01 -0.93 12.04
N TYR A 53 4.93 -2.16 12.54
CA TYR A 53 4.07 -2.54 13.66
C TYR A 53 4.35 -1.71 14.93
N ASP A 54 5.63 -1.52 15.26
CA ASP A 54 6.05 -0.80 16.48
C ASP A 54 5.78 0.71 16.46
N LEU A 55 5.37 1.27 15.31
CA LEU A 55 5.05 2.70 15.24
C LEU A 55 3.77 3.09 15.98
N GLY A 56 2.92 2.12 16.31
CA GLY A 56 1.60 2.35 16.89
C GLY A 56 0.60 2.97 15.90
N GLU A 57 -0.68 2.83 16.17
CA GLU A 57 -1.77 3.21 15.24
C GLU A 57 -1.70 4.69 14.80
N ASP A 58 -1.40 5.61 15.71
CA ASP A 58 -1.36 7.05 15.40
C ASP A 58 -0.25 7.43 14.41
N ASN A 59 0.87 6.70 14.43
CA ASN A 59 2.05 7.00 13.63
C ASN A 59 2.18 6.11 12.39
N LEU A 60 1.43 5.01 12.35
CA LEU A 60 1.51 3.99 11.31
C LEU A 60 1.39 4.58 9.90
N LYS A 61 0.41 5.45 9.66
CA LYS A 61 0.20 6.11 8.37
C LYS A 61 1.40 6.93 7.90
N TYR A 62 2.10 7.59 8.82
CA TYR A 62 3.29 8.38 8.48
C TYR A 62 4.47 7.47 8.12
N GLY A 63 4.67 6.40 8.90
CA GLY A 63 5.71 5.41 8.61
C GLY A 63 5.49 4.71 7.27
N MET A 64 4.27 4.21 7.03
CA MET A 64 3.93 3.57 5.75
C MET A 64 4.15 4.54 4.57
N TYR A 65 3.70 5.79 4.67
CA TYR A 65 3.89 6.79 3.64
C TYR A 65 5.38 7.03 3.34
N LEU A 66 6.20 7.21 4.38
CA LEU A 66 7.64 7.45 4.23
C LEU A 66 8.36 6.27 3.58
N PHE A 67 8.06 5.03 3.99
CA PHE A 67 8.64 3.85 3.36
C PHE A 67 8.23 3.70 1.90
N ILE A 68 6.95 3.95 1.58
CA ILE A 68 6.48 3.87 0.21
C ILE A 68 7.13 4.95 -0.66
N ASP A 69 7.29 6.17 -0.16
CA ASP A 69 7.99 7.24 -0.89
C ASP A 69 9.45 6.89 -1.14
N LEU A 70 10.13 6.35 -0.13
CA LEU A 70 11.51 5.87 -0.23
C LEU A 70 11.67 4.74 -1.26
N PHE A 71 10.77 3.75 -1.23
CA PHE A 71 10.76 2.65 -2.21
C PHE A 71 10.38 3.13 -3.60
N TRP A 72 9.46 4.08 -3.70
CA TRP A 72 9.07 4.69 -4.97
C TRP A 72 10.22 5.41 -5.64
N ASP A 73 11.01 6.18 -4.90
CA ASP A 73 12.21 6.81 -5.42
C ASP A 73 13.22 5.78 -5.92
N LYS A 74 13.41 4.69 -5.19
CA LYS A 74 14.29 3.60 -5.62
C LYS A 74 13.78 2.92 -6.90
N ILE A 75 12.47 2.76 -7.05
CA ILE A 75 11.85 2.20 -8.26
C ILE A 75 12.12 3.12 -9.47
N LYS A 76 11.99 4.43 -9.30
CA LYS A 76 12.19 5.40 -10.38
C LYS A 76 13.65 5.47 -10.89
N ASN A 77 14.61 5.27 -10.00
CA ASN A 77 16.03 5.55 -10.28
C ASN A 77 16.71 4.57 -11.26
N ASN A 78 16.19 3.37 -11.43
CA ASN A 78 16.74 2.40 -12.38
C ASN A 78 15.61 1.61 -13.06
N ARG A 79 15.36 1.89 -14.34
CA ARG A 79 14.27 1.27 -15.11
C ARG A 79 14.63 -0.08 -15.70
N GLU A 80 15.90 -0.43 -15.78
CA GLU A 80 16.36 -1.69 -16.37
C GLU A 80 16.14 -2.87 -15.42
N ILE A 81 16.26 -2.63 -14.12
CA ILE A 81 16.04 -3.65 -13.08
C ILE A 81 14.55 -3.78 -12.82
N LYS A 82 14.03 -4.98 -12.98
CA LYS A 82 12.64 -5.29 -12.58
C LYS A 82 12.51 -5.23 -11.06
N LYS A 83 11.45 -4.59 -10.58
CA LYS A 83 11.19 -4.39 -9.15
C LYS A 83 9.71 -4.62 -8.86
N ALA A 84 9.42 -5.05 -7.65
CA ALA A 84 8.06 -5.17 -7.16
C ALA A 84 7.93 -4.45 -5.81
N ILE A 85 6.81 -3.79 -5.58
CA ILE A 85 6.40 -3.28 -4.27
C ILE A 85 5.15 -4.03 -3.84
N TYR A 86 5.21 -4.62 -2.66
CA TYR A 86 4.08 -5.28 -2.02
C TYR A 86 3.56 -4.36 -0.92
N LEU A 87 2.29 -4.02 -0.99
CA LEU A 87 1.60 -3.18 -0.02
C LEU A 87 0.58 -4.06 0.70
N ASP A 88 0.97 -4.55 1.86
CA ASP A 88 0.06 -5.30 2.72
C ASP A 88 -0.85 -4.34 3.48
N GLU A 89 -2.09 -4.76 3.72
CA GLU A 89 -3.13 -3.95 4.35
C GLU A 89 -3.29 -2.57 3.67
N VAL A 90 -3.32 -2.57 2.33
CA VAL A 90 -3.36 -1.33 1.52
C VAL A 90 -4.54 -0.42 1.87
N TRP A 91 -5.62 -0.96 2.41
CA TRP A 91 -6.77 -0.19 2.88
C TRP A 91 -6.40 0.87 3.93
N ARG A 92 -5.38 0.63 4.75
CA ARG A 92 -4.87 1.61 5.74
C ARG A 92 -4.33 2.88 5.08
N LEU A 93 -3.95 2.81 3.81
CA LEU A 93 -3.42 3.92 3.03
C LEU A 93 -4.45 4.62 2.16
N ILE A 94 -5.56 3.94 1.83
CA ILE A 94 -6.58 4.45 0.91
C ILE A 94 -8.00 4.39 1.47
N GLY A 95 -8.20 3.81 2.65
CA GLY A 95 -9.48 3.72 3.35
C GLY A 95 -9.84 4.99 4.14
N VAL A 96 -10.92 4.91 4.91
CA VAL A 96 -11.50 6.03 5.70
C VAL A 96 -10.48 6.67 6.65
N THR A 97 -9.57 5.89 7.20
CA THR A 97 -8.53 6.38 8.14
C THR A 97 -7.39 7.13 7.45
N SER A 98 -7.31 7.06 6.13
CA SER A 98 -6.29 7.73 5.33
C SER A 98 -6.69 9.17 4.98
N ASN A 99 -5.73 9.95 4.50
CA ASN A 99 -6.01 11.23 3.89
C ASN A 99 -5.92 11.15 2.36
N LYS A 100 -6.53 12.12 1.68
CA LYS A 100 -6.57 12.17 0.21
C LYS A 100 -5.19 12.26 -0.44
N ASP A 101 -4.20 12.86 0.23
CA ASP A 101 -2.87 13.03 -0.34
C ASP A 101 -2.14 11.69 -0.40
N VAL A 102 -2.22 10.89 0.66
CA VAL A 102 -1.66 9.53 0.71
C VAL A 102 -2.35 8.63 -0.31
N ALA A 103 -3.69 8.64 -0.34
CA ALA A 103 -4.46 7.85 -1.29
C ALA A 103 -4.15 8.22 -2.76
N SER A 104 -4.01 9.52 -3.06
CA SER A 104 -3.60 10.01 -4.38
C SER A 104 -2.19 9.57 -4.76
N PHE A 105 -1.28 9.50 -3.78
CA PHE A 105 0.08 9.03 -4.02
C PHE A 105 0.10 7.54 -4.37
N ILE A 106 -0.63 6.71 -3.61
CA ILE A 106 -0.79 5.28 -3.91
C ILE A 106 -1.42 5.07 -5.29
N TYR A 107 -2.50 5.78 -5.59
CA TYR A 107 -3.12 5.79 -6.92
C TYR A 107 -2.10 6.05 -8.03
N LYS A 108 -1.26 7.09 -7.86
CA LYS A 108 -0.22 7.45 -8.83
C LYS A 108 0.78 6.30 -9.03
N ILE A 109 1.19 5.61 -7.98
CA ILE A 109 2.07 4.45 -8.06
C ILE A 109 1.44 3.37 -8.93
N PHE A 110 0.23 2.91 -8.61
CA PHE A 110 -0.45 1.86 -9.38
C PHE A 110 -0.65 2.22 -10.85
N LYS A 111 -0.91 3.48 -11.16
CA LYS A 111 -1.09 3.97 -12.52
C LYS A 111 0.21 4.05 -13.32
N THR A 112 1.34 4.28 -12.66
CA THR A 112 2.57 4.68 -13.38
C THR A 112 3.76 3.75 -13.21
N ILE A 113 3.76 2.85 -12.23
CA ILE A 113 4.91 2.01 -11.85
C ILE A 113 5.48 1.20 -13.03
N ARG A 114 4.63 0.74 -13.94
CA ARG A 114 5.05 -0.01 -15.15
C ARG A 114 6.02 0.79 -16.02
N LYS A 115 5.87 2.12 -16.08
CA LYS A 115 6.77 3.01 -16.84
C LYS A 115 8.20 3.02 -16.30
N TYR A 116 8.38 2.57 -15.06
CA TYR A 116 9.66 2.50 -14.36
C TYR A 116 10.18 1.07 -14.21
N GLY A 117 9.60 0.11 -14.97
CA GLY A 117 9.99 -1.30 -14.91
C GLY A 117 9.56 -2.00 -13.63
N GLY A 118 8.63 -1.41 -12.88
CA GLY A 118 8.13 -1.93 -11.62
C GLY A 118 6.74 -2.58 -11.70
N SER A 119 6.40 -3.35 -10.68
CA SER A 119 5.07 -3.90 -10.42
C SER A 119 4.61 -3.48 -9.04
N SER A 120 3.32 -3.22 -8.87
CA SER A 120 2.68 -2.99 -7.57
C SER A 120 1.68 -4.08 -7.26
N ILE A 121 1.77 -4.60 -6.06
CA ILE A 121 0.88 -5.64 -5.53
C ILE A 121 0.16 -5.05 -4.31
N ALA A 122 -1.15 -4.99 -4.35
CA ALA A 122 -1.99 -4.60 -3.23
C ALA A 122 -2.57 -5.85 -2.59
N ILE A 123 -2.45 -5.95 -1.28
CA ILE A 123 -3.02 -7.03 -0.48
C ILE A 123 -3.97 -6.39 0.52
N THR A 124 -5.16 -6.96 0.65
CA THR A 124 -6.16 -6.52 1.61
C THR A 124 -7.04 -7.67 2.05
N GLN A 125 -7.44 -7.64 3.29
CA GLN A 125 -8.45 -8.55 3.84
C GLN A 125 -9.86 -7.95 3.78
N ASP A 126 -9.95 -6.62 3.69
CA ASP A 126 -11.22 -5.90 3.69
C ASP A 126 -11.47 -5.20 2.36
N ILE A 127 -12.50 -5.69 1.67
CA ILE A 127 -12.95 -5.11 0.40
C ILE A 127 -13.74 -3.82 0.66
N SER A 128 -14.51 -3.75 1.75
CA SER A 128 -15.36 -2.60 2.04
C SER A 128 -14.52 -1.35 2.30
N ASP A 129 -13.45 -1.50 3.09
CA ASP A 129 -12.51 -0.43 3.38
C ASP A 129 -11.72 0.06 2.16
N LEU A 130 -11.42 -0.86 1.23
CA LEU A 130 -10.77 -0.49 -0.03
C LEU A 130 -11.59 0.53 -0.84
N PHE A 131 -12.92 0.49 -0.74
CA PHE A 131 -13.84 1.37 -1.46
C PHE A 131 -14.45 2.49 -0.62
N SER A 132 -14.01 2.66 0.62
CA SER A 132 -14.65 3.56 1.58
C SER A 132 -14.30 5.03 1.39
N LEU A 133 -13.10 5.36 0.90
CA LEU A 133 -12.66 6.74 0.73
C LEU A 133 -13.07 7.29 -0.65
N ASP A 134 -13.62 8.49 -0.67
CA ASP A 134 -13.94 9.28 -1.87
C ASP A 134 -14.80 8.48 -2.88
N GLU A 135 -15.88 7.87 -2.37
CA GLU A 135 -16.83 7.04 -3.13
C GLU A 135 -16.17 5.85 -3.86
N GLY A 136 -15.09 5.33 -3.28
CA GLY A 136 -14.34 4.20 -3.82
C GLY A 136 -13.41 4.54 -4.99
N THR A 137 -13.17 5.81 -5.27
CA THR A 137 -12.35 6.25 -6.41
C THR A 137 -10.96 5.61 -6.43
N TYR A 138 -10.30 5.54 -5.28
CA TYR A 138 -8.95 4.97 -5.18
C TYR A 138 -8.97 3.44 -5.30
N GLY A 139 -9.88 2.75 -4.63
CA GLY A 139 -10.04 1.31 -4.71
C GLY A 139 -10.40 0.84 -6.13
N LYS A 140 -11.35 1.52 -6.79
CA LYS A 140 -11.68 1.29 -8.20
C LYS A 140 -10.46 1.41 -9.10
N SER A 141 -9.65 2.41 -8.84
CA SER A 141 -8.46 2.62 -9.66
C SER A 141 -7.41 1.53 -9.46
N ILE A 142 -7.15 1.09 -8.24
CA ILE A 142 -6.25 -0.03 -7.97
C ILE A 142 -6.77 -1.28 -8.69
N LEU A 143 -8.04 -1.60 -8.52
CA LEU A 143 -8.66 -2.77 -9.14
C LEU A 143 -8.58 -2.73 -10.68
N ASN A 144 -8.86 -1.58 -11.29
CA ASN A 144 -8.83 -1.40 -12.75
C ASN A 144 -7.40 -1.38 -13.34
N ASN A 145 -6.41 -0.92 -12.57
CA ASN A 145 -5.01 -0.93 -13.00
C ASN A 145 -4.29 -2.25 -12.70
N SER A 146 -4.92 -3.17 -11.95
CA SER A 146 -4.41 -4.50 -11.68
C SER A 146 -4.83 -5.46 -12.80
N SER A 147 -3.89 -5.87 -13.66
CA SER A 147 -4.16 -6.85 -14.73
C SER A 147 -4.36 -8.26 -14.20
N ASN A 148 -3.77 -8.58 -13.06
CA ASN A 148 -3.98 -9.84 -12.37
C ASN A 148 -4.67 -9.58 -11.04
N LYS A 149 -5.66 -10.40 -10.67
CA LYS A 149 -6.38 -10.33 -9.41
C LYS A 149 -6.54 -11.72 -8.84
N ILE A 150 -6.42 -11.88 -7.55
CA ILE A 150 -6.60 -13.16 -6.87
C ILE A 150 -7.62 -12.94 -5.76
N PHE A 151 -8.70 -13.68 -5.82
CA PHE A 151 -9.77 -13.64 -4.83
C PHE A 151 -9.82 -14.98 -4.09
N PHE A 152 -9.48 -14.97 -2.83
CA PHE A 152 -9.70 -16.08 -1.90
C PHE A 152 -11.15 -16.07 -1.42
N ALA A 153 -11.47 -16.92 -0.43
CA ALA A 153 -12.80 -16.95 0.18
C ALA A 153 -13.22 -15.55 0.66
N LEU A 154 -14.43 -15.14 0.34
CA LEU A 154 -15.01 -13.87 0.72
C LEU A 154 -16.42 -14.08 1.27
N GLU A 155 -16.79 -13.23 2.23
CA GLU A 155 -18.16 -13.13 2.72
C GLU A 155 -19.08 -12.50 1.66
N GLU A 156 -20.37 -12.79 1.76
CA GLU A 156 -21.37 -12.37 0.77
C GLU A 156 -21.41 -10.85 0.55
N GLU A 157 -21.26 -10.07 1.60
CA GLU A 157 -21.22 -8.60 1.51
C GLU A 157 -20.04 -8.12 0.65
N ASN A 158 -18.86 -8.68 0.86
CA ASN A 158 -17.66 -8.37 0.09
C ASN A 158 -17.80 -8.81 -1.38
N ILE A 159 -18.44 -9.95 -1.65
CA ILE A 159 -18.75 -10.41 -3.01
C ILE A 159 -19.69 -9.43 -3.72
N LEU A 160 -20.71 -8.94 -3.03
CA LEU A 160 -21.64 -7.95 -3.58
C LEU A 160 -20.95 -6.63 -3.93
N ILE A 161 -20.05 -6.17 -3.05
CA ILE A 161 -19.26 -4.96 -3.33
C ILE A 161 -18.36 -5.19 -4.55
N LEU A 162 -17.61 -6.28 -4.55
CA LEU A 162 -16.68 -6.64 -5.64
C LEU A 162 -17.38 -6.76 -6.98
N SER A 163 -18.59 -7.37 -7.02
CA SER A 163 -19.39 -7.55 -8.21
C SER A 163 -19.81 -6.25 -8.89
N LYS A 164 -19.79 -5.13 -8.18
CA LYS A 164 -20.06 -3.80 -8.78
C LYS A 164 -18.90 -3.31 -9.66
N TYR A 165 -17.72 -3.88 -9.50
CA TYR A 165 -16.48 -3.42 -10.13
C TYR A 165 -15.75 -4.50 -10.93
N THR A 166 -16.25 -5.74 -10.87
CA THR A 166 -15.69 -6.89 -11.59
C THR A 166 -16.82 -7.68 -12.25
N ASN A 167 -16.54 -8.31 -13.37
CA ASN A 167 -17.52 -9.11 -14.12
C ASN A 167 -17.60 -10.54 -13.54
N LEU A 168 -17.99 -10.67 -12.26
CA LEU A 168 -18.23 -11.98 -11.66
C LEU A 168 -19.54 -12.58 -12.14
N SER A 169 -19.50 -13.79 -12.68
CA SER A 169 -20.69 -14.60 -12.95
C SER A 169 -21.33 -15.11 -11.65
N GLU A 170 -22.61 -15.47 -11.69
CA GLU A 170 -23.29 -16.02 -10.50
C GLU A 170 -22.62 -17.32 -10.00
N LYS A 171 -22.07 -18.13 -10.90
CA LYS A 171 -21.31 -19.32 -10.52
C LYS A 171 -20.04 -18.96 -9.74
N GLU A 172 -19.27 -18.00 -10.21
CA GLU A 172 -18.05 -17.56 -9.54
C GLU A 172 -18.31 -16.96 -8.16
N LYS A 173 -19.42 -16.24 -7.98
CA LYS A 173 -19.83 -15.72 -6.67
C LYS A 173 -20.07 -16.85 -5.66
N ILE A 174 -20.73 -17.94 -6.11
CA ILE A 174 -20.98 -19.11 -5.28
C ILE A 174 -19.66 -19.82 -4.94
N GLU A 175 -18.79 -19.99 -5.92
CA GLU A 175 -17.48 -20.63 -5.74
C GLU A 175 -16.62 -19.85 -4.73
N ILE A 176 -16.48 -18.52 -4.88
CA ILE A 176 -15.69 -17.66 -3.96
C ILE A 176 -16.18 -17.80 -2.52
N LYS A 177 -17.50 -17.88 -2.31
CA LYS A 177 -18.07 -18.05 -0.97
C LYS A 177 -17.73 -19.42 -0.34
N SER A 178 -17.52 -20.43 -1.16
CA SER A 178 -17.29 -21.82 -0.73
C SER A 178 -15.81 -22.22 -0.66
N PHE A 179 -14.87 -21.37 -1.08
CA PHE A 179 -13.46 -21.69 -1.14
C PHE A 179 -12.90 -22.12 0.20
N LYS A 180 -12.09 -23.16 0.16
CA LYS A 180 -11.26 -23.60 1.29
C LYS A 180 -9.89 -22.92 1.23
N ARG A 181 -9.09 -23.13 2.28
CA ARG A 181 -7.74 -22.59 2.36
C ARG A 181 -6.91 -22.93 1.10
N GLY A 182 -6.36 -21.90 0.47
CA GLY A 182 -5.57 -21.99 -0.76
C GLY A 182 -6.40 -21.98 -2.05
N GLU A 183 -7.71 -22.23 -2.01
CA GLU A 183 -8.56 -22.12 -3.18
C GLU A 183 -8.84 -20.66 -3.51
N CYS A 184 -8.80 -20.31 -4.81
CA CYS A 184 -8.96 -18.94 -5.25
C CYS A 184 -9.51 -18.87 -6.70
N LEU A 185 -10.09 -17.72 -7.01
CA LEU A 185 -10.39 -17.31 -8.37
C LEU A 185 -9.31 -16.30 -8.81
N MET A 186 -8.60 -16.63 -9.87
CA MET A 186 -7.59 -15.77 -10.47
C MET A 186 -8.10 -15.12 -11.74
N PHE A 187 -7.97 -13.81 -11.84
CA PHE A 187 -8.14 -13.07 -13.10
C PHE A 187 -6.74 -12.82 -13.67
N VAL A 188 -6.52 -13.30 -14.89
CA VAL A 188 -5.28 -13.08 -15.64
C VAL A 188 -5.64 -12.38 -16.94
N GLY A 189 -5.59 -11.06 -16.95
CA GLY A 189 -6.21 -10.24 -17.99
C GLY A 189 -7.72 -10.39 -17.98
N GLU A 190 -8.29 -10.99 -19.05
CA GLU A 190 -9.71 -11.25 -19.19
C GLU A 190 -10.09 -12.70 -18.85
N GLU A 191 -9.13 -13.57 -18.62
CA GLU A 191 -9.33 -14.97 -18.29
C GLU A 191 -9.61 -15.15 -16.79
N HIS A 192 -10.62 -15.96 -16.45
CA HIS A 192 -10.99 -16.32 -15.10
C HIS A 192 -10.65 -17.78 -14.84
N ILE A 193 -9.80 -18.05 -13.86
CA ILE A 193 -9.24 -19.37 -13.59
C ILE A 193 -9.49 -19.75 -12.13
N LEU A 194 -10.24 -20.82 -11.90
CA LEU A 194 -10.33 -21.46 -10.59
C LEU A 194 -9.01 -22.19 -10.31
N SER A 195 -8.39 -21.87 -9.19
CA SER A 195 -7.06 -22.36 -8.86
C SER A 195 -6.96 -22.75 -7.40
N LYS A 196 -5.95 -23.56 -7.10
CA LYS A 196 -5.54 -23.86 -5.74
C LYS A 196 -4.06 -23.57 -5.60
N ILE A 197 -3.71 -22.76 -4.62
CA ILE A 197 -2.34 -22.42 -4.27
C ILE A 197 -1.91 -23.36 -3.15
N ASP A 198 -0.97 -24.23 -3.44
CA ASP A 198 -0.34 -25.10 -2.45
C ASP A 198 1.03 -24.56 -2.05
N VAL A 199 1.37 -24.73 -0.79
CA VAL A 199 2.68 -24.34 -0.24
C VAL A 199 3.75 -25.28 -0.79
N ALA A 200 4.81 -24.73 -1.37
CA ALA A 200 5.95 -25.53 -1.83
C ALA A 200 6.68 -26.20 -0.66
N ASP A 201 7.30 -27.35 -0.91
CA ASP A 201 7.92 -28.14 0.17
C ASP A 201 9.00 -27.37 0.93
N PHE A 202 9.77 -26.51 0.24
CA PHE A 202 10.79 -25.68 0.87
C PHE A 202 10.20 -24.54 1.74
N GLU A 203 8.96 -24.13 1.49
CA GLU A 203 8.28 -23.09 2.25
C GLU A 203 7.64 -23.64 3.53
N LYS A 204 7.33 -24.95 3.59
CA LYS A 204 6.66 -25.57 4.75
C LYS A 204 7.42 -25.43 6.06
N GLY A 205 8.75 -25.22 6.01
CA GLY A 205 9.57 -24.98 7.19
C GLY A 205 9.70 -23.51 7.60
N ILE A 206 9.14 -22.58 6.79
CA ILE A 206 9.22 -21.13 7.01
C ILE A 206 7.86 -20.58 7.43
N ILE A 207 6.80 -21.18 6.92
CA ILE A 207 5.41 -20.78 7.22
C ILE A 207 4.95 -21.52 8.48
N ILE A 208 4.72 -20.78 9.54
CA ILE A 208 4.24 -21.27 10.86
C ILE A 208 2.73 -21.39 10.84
#